data_1d787f00642ce9dbc426f224d15ad273
#
_entry.id   1d787f00642ce9dbc426f224d15ad273
#
_cell.length_a   1.000
_cell.length_b   1.000
_cell.length_c   1.000
_cell.angle_alpha   90.00
_cell.angle_beta   90.00
_cell.angle_gamma   90.00
#
_symmetry.space_group_name_H-M   'P 1'
#
loop_
_entity.id
_entity.type
_entity.pdbx_description
1 polymer ?
#
loop_
_entity_poly.entity_id
_entity_poly.type
_entity_poly.pdbx_seq_one_letter_code
_entity_poly.pdbx_strand_id
1 'polypeptide(L)'
;MTWTNRLRLWLSILLSLVVIFLLVVIFNQRQHTIQSSSATIIAPRVQVASNYGGIVVKQYVTVGQKVKLGDVLFDVSSVSLQQDLANKVKVASTDALSIDPAKGVLTYMATTTGTVTQVNAQEGSYLSATQPLAVITGDMGRVVEAQFILTPREYALVEKGAAVTLRLPDNTSITGVVDSALVATQQGQAVVTVRIASAELNNRNLNLLATDGAPVSAVVRLRDEGFLAGPTDALRALLRKVGL
;
A
#
# COMPACT_ATOMS: atom_id res chain seq x y z
N MET A 1 51.04 -31.39 -32.30
CA MET A 1 50.24 -30.50 -31.40
C MET A 1 50.69 -30.78 -29.98
N THR A 2 51.37 -29.81 -29.36
CA THR A 2 51.86 -29.92 -27.98
C THR A 2 50.68 -29.93 -26.97
N TRP A 3 50.83 -30.67 -25.90
CA TRP A 3 49.81 -30.86 -24.89
C TRP A 3 49.28 -29.51 -24.29
N THR A 4 50.15 -28.54 -24.21
CA THR A 4 49.84 -27.18 -23.82
C THR A 4 48.84 -26.46 -24.75
N ASN A 5 48.88 -26.71 -26.06
CA ASN A 5 47.91 -26.14 -27.01
C ASN A 5 46.52 -26.79 -26.89
N ARG A 6 46.47 -28.08 -26.61
CA ARG A 6 45.20 -28.79 -26.33
C ARG A 6 44.58 -28.29 -25.04
N LEU A 7 45.37 -28.06 -24.00
CA LEU A 7 44.88 -27.52 -22.72
C LEU A 7 44.31 -26.09 -22.89
N ARG A 8 45.00 -25.21 -23.63
CA ARG A 8 44.52 -23.86 -23.94
C ARG A 8 43.21 -23.88 -24.73
N LEU A 9 43.08 -24.79 -25.68
CA LEU A 9 41.87 -24.94 -26.49
C LEU A 9 40.70 -25.42 -25.63
N TRP A 10 40.90 -26.42 -24.76
CA TRP A 10 39.87 -26.86 -23.82
C TRP A 10 39.49 -25.77 -22.83
N LEU A 11 40.45 -25.00 -22.32
CA LEU A 11 40.20 -23.87 -21.40
C LEU A 11 39.40 -22.76 -22.08
N SER A 12 39.70 -22.43 -23.34
CA SER A 12 38.95 -21.43 -24.09
C SER A 12 37.53 -21.87 -24.41
N ILE A 13 37.32 -23.15 -24.73
CA ILE A 13 35.98 -23.71 -24.94
C ILE A 13 35.19 -23.71 -23.63
N LEU A 14 35.78 -24.10 -22.50
CA LEU A 14 35.15 -24.09 -21.20
C LEU A 14 34.76 -22.66 -20.80
N LEU A 15 35.67 -21.68 -20.99
CA LEU A 15 35.40 -20.28 -20.72
C LEU A 15 34.23 -19.74 -21.58
N SER A 16 34.21 -20.07 -22.88
CA SER A 16 33.13 -19.68 -23.77
C SER A 16 31.79 -20.27 -23.34
N LEU A 17 31.76 -21.56 -22.95
CA LEU A 17 30.56 -22.21 -22.42
C LEU A 17 30.05 -21.56 -21.12
N VAL A 18 30.96 -21.19 -20.21
CA VAL A 18 30.60 -20.49 -18.98
C VAL A 18 30.00 -19.11 -19.28
N VAL A 19 30.58 -18.36 -20.22
CA VAL A 19 30.06 -17.05 -20.63
C VAL A 19 28.69 -17.21 -21.29
N ILE A 20 28.49 -18.16 -22.18
CA ILE A 20 27.20 -18.44 -22.82
C ILE A 20 26.16 -18.82 -21.75
N PHE A 21 26.51 -19.70 -20.83
CA PHE A 21 25.62 -20.09 -19.74
C PHE A 21 25.23 -18.91 -18.87
N LEU A 22 26.18 -18.03 -18.52
CA LEU A 22 25.92 -16.80 -17.75
C LEU A 22 24.98 -15.84 -18.51
N LEU A 23 25.22 -15.67 -19.82
CA LEU A 23 24.32 -14.84 -20.66
C LEU A 23 22.90 -15.42 -20.73
N VAL A 24 22.76 -16.74 -20.89
CA VAL A 24 21.43 -17.40 -20.90
C VAL A 24 20.73 -17.23 -19.56
N VAL A 25 21.44 -17.36 -18.44
CA VAL A 25 20.86 -17.15 -17.10
C VAL A 25 20.39 -15.71 -16.93
N ILE A 26 21.20 -14.71 -17.31
CA ILE A 26 20.86 -13.30 -17.23
C ILE A 26 19.66 -12.98 -18.14
N PHE A 27 19.63 -13.52 -19.35
CA PHE A 27 18.55 -13.32 -20.30
C PHE A 27 17.24 -13.92 -19.78
N ASN A 28 17.29 -15.15 -19.26
CA ASN A 28 16.12 -15.79 -18.65
C ASN A 28 15.58 -15.00 -17.46
N GLN A 29 16.45 -14.44 -16.61
CA GLN A 29 16.02 -13.60 -15.47
C GLN A 29 15.24 -12.35 -15.90
N ARG A 30 15.62 -11.74 -17.03
CA ARG A 30 14.93 -10.53 -17.53
C ARG A 30 13.56 -10.82 -18.12
N GLN A 31 13.32 -12.03 -18.63
CA GLN A 31 12.04 -12.40 -19.22
C GLN A 31 10.94 -12.68 -18.19
N HIS A 32 11.30 -12.95 -16.92
CA HIS A 32 10.34 -13.27 -15.86
C HIS A 32 10.03 -12.08 -14.93
N THR A 33 10.37 -10.87 -15.35
CA THR A 33 10.03 -9.65 -14.59
C THR A 33 9.13 -8.76 -15.42
N ILE A 34 7.98 -8.37 -14.85
CA ILE A 34 7.04 -7.44 -15.48
C ILE A 34 6.97 -6.18 -14.62
N GLN A 35 7.09 -5.04 -15.31
CA GLN A 35 6.94 -3.72 -14.70
C GLN A 35 5.49 -3.26 -14.78
N SER A 36 5.00 -2.61 -13.73
CA SER A 36 3.68 -2.00 -13.70
C SER A 36 3.56 -0.86 -14.72
N SER A 37 2.40 -0.74 -15.35
CA SER A 37 2.03 0.42 -16.18
C SER A 37 1.80 1.66 -15.32
N SER A 38 1.20 1.46 -14.15
CA SER A 38 1.07 2.48 -13.10
C SER A 38 1.08 1.80 -11.74
N ALA A 39 1.57 2.50 -10.72
CA ALA A 39 1.43 2.06 -9.34
C ALA A 39 1.39 3.26 -8.41
N THR A 40 0.53 3.19 -7.40
CA THR A 40 0.35 4.24 -6.39
C THR A 40 0.27 3.63 -4.99
N ILE A 41 0.74 4.38 -4.01
CA ILE A 41 0.56 4.02 -2.61
C ILE A 41 -0.85 4.42 -2.20
N ILE A 42 -1.56 3.50 -1.55
CA ILE A 42 -2.88 3.73 -0.98
C ILE A 42 -2.79 3.52 0.53
N ALA A 43 -3.22 4.52 1.27
CA ALA A 43 -3.36 4.45 2.72
C ALA A 43 -4.83 4.28 3.10
N PRO A 44 -5.15 3.57 4.20
CA PRO A 44 -6.52 3.44 4.66
C PRO A 44 -7.05 4.81 5.08
N ARG A 45 -8.26 5.14 4.62
CA ARG A 45 -8.96 6.39 4.96
C ARG A 45 -10.12 6.07 5.86
N VAL A 46 -10.21 6.78 6.97
CA VAL A 46 -11.29 6.68 7.94
C VAL A 46 -12.08 7.98 7.92
N GLN A 47 -13.39 7.88 7.69
CA GLN A 47 -14.30 9.03 7.77
C GLN A 47 -14.88 9.09 9.18
N VAL A 48 -14.72 10.23 9.82
CA VAL A 48 -15.42 10.56 11.06
C VAL A 48 -16.70 11.26 10.67
N ALA A 49 -17.86 10.64 10.93
CA ALA A 49 -19.16 11.17 10.57
C ALA A 49 -20.00 11.47 11.81
N SER A 50 -20.90 12.44 11.71
CA SER A 50 -21.82 12.79 12.79
C SER A 50 -23.00 11.82 12.85
N ASN A 51 -23.30 11.29 14.04
CA ASN A 51 -24.49 10.47 14.28
C ASN A 51 -25.77 11.31 14.45
N TYR A 52 -25.61 12.57 14.85
CA TYR A 52 -26.70 13.53 15.10
C TYR A 52 -26.50 14.81 14.29
N GLY A 53 -27.59 15.38 13.80
CA GLY A 53 -27.54 16.72 13.23
C GLY A 53 -27.33 17.76 14.34
N GLY A 54 -26.55 18.81 14.04
CA GLY A 54 -26.26 19.85 15.03
C GLY A 54 -25.34 20.94 14.51
N ILE A 55 -24.95 21.85 15.38
CA ILE A 55 -24.03 22.95 15.08
C ILE A 55 -22.63 22.59 15.63
N VAL A 56 -21.61 22.77 14.81
CA VAL A 56 -20.21 22.65 15.26
C VAL A 56 -19.91 23.81 16.22
N VAL A 57 -19.75 23.48 17.49
CA VAL A 57 -19.43 24.48 18.54
C VAL A 57 -17.95 24.80 18.50
N LYS A 58 -17.11 23.77 18.27
CA LYS A 58 -15.66 23.92 18.24
C LYS A 58 -15.00 22.92 17.32
N GLN A 59 -14.00 23.39 16.60
CA GLN A 59 -13.12 22.61 15.75
C GLN A 59 -11.72 22.64 16.36
N TYR A 60 -11.13 21.45 16.60
CA TYR A 60 -9.80 21.31 17.22
C TYR A 60 -8.72 20.91 16.23
N VAL A 61 -9.10 20.54 15.01
CA VAL A 61 -8.17 20.01 14.01
C VAL A 61 -8.25 20.74 12.68
N THR A 62 -7.11 20.77 11.99
CA THR A 62 -6.97 21.39 10.67
C THR A 62 -6.43 20.37 9.66
N VAL A 63 -6.64 20.65 8.37
CA VAL A 63 -6.07 19.82 7.29
C VAL A 63 -4.54 19.81 7.39
N GLY A 64 -3.94 18.63 7.25
CA GLY A 64 -2.50 18.41 7.39
C GLY A 64 -2.04 18.10 8.81
N GLN A 65 -2.92 18.27 9.83
CA GLN A 65 -2.57 17.99 11.22
C GLN A 65 -2.48 16.48 11.48
N LYS A 66 -1.45 16.05 12.21
CA LYS A 66 -1.34 14.69 12.73
C LYS A 66 -2.18 14.53 13.98
N VAL A 67 -2.94 13.44 14.03
CA VAL A 67 -3.79 13.06 15.16
C VAL A 67 -3.46 11.64 15.61
N LYS A 68 -3.67 11.38 16.89
CA LYS A 68 -3.56 10.05 17.51
C LYS A 68 -4.97 9.53 17.82
N LEU A 69 -5.07 8.22 17.96
CA LEU A 69 -6.28 7.58 18.48
C LEU A 69 -6.73 8.27 19.79
N GLY A 70 -8.00 8.70 19.84
CA GLY A 70 -8.58 9.36 21.00
C GLY A 70 -8.40 10.89 21.03
N ASP A 71 -7.66 11.49 20.11
CA ASP A 71 -7.57 12.98 20.05
C ASP A 71 -8.94 13.58 19.71
N VAL A 72 -9.29 14.68 20.40
CA VAL A 72 -10.54 15.41 20.16
C VAL A 72 -10.46 16.13 18.82
N LEU A 73 -11.51 15.98 18.02
CA LEU A 73 -11.61 16.58 16.68
C LEU A 73 -12.63 17.71 16.63
N PHE A 74 -13.85 17.46 17.11
CA PHE A 74 -14.97 18.39 17.04
C PHE A 74 -15.89 18.27 18.24
N ASP A 75 -16.45 19.39 18.64
CA ASP A 75 -17.62 19.46 19.53
C ASP A 75 -18.82 19.90 18.71
N VAL A 76 -19.90 19.14 18.81
CA VAL A 76 -21.17 19.39 18.09
C VAL A 76 -22.32 19.50 19.10
N SER A 77 -23.03 20.60 19.10
CA SER A 77 -24.25 20.75 19.89
C SER A 77 -25.46 20.28 19.08
N SER A 78 -26.24 19.36 19.63
CA SER A 78 -27.37 18.75 18.95
C SER A 78 -28.65 18.83 19.76
N VAL A 79 -29.67 19.49 19.18
CA VAL A 79 -31.00 19.56 19.76
C VAL A 79 -31.69 18.20 19.74
N SER A 80 -31.49 17.39 18.69
CA SER A 80 -32.05 16.06 18.60
C SER A 80 -31.49 15.13 19.66
N LEU A 81 -30.19 15.21 19.99
CA LEU A 81 -29.62 14.50 21.14
C LEU A 81 -30.29 14.95 22.46
N GLN A 82 -30.48 16.24 22.65
CA GLN A 82 -31.17 16.78 23.88
C GLN A 82 -32.58 16.23 24.00
N GLN A 83 -33.33 16.13 22.90
CA GLN A 83 -34.67 15.54 22.89
C GLN A 83 -34.64 14.06 23.23
N ASP A 84 -33.70 13.28 22.66
CA ASP A 84 -33.55 11.85 22.96
C ASP A 84 -33.21 11.63 24.45
N LEU A 85 -32.33 12.45 25.01
CA LEU A 85 -31.94 12.37 26.41
C LEU A 85 -33.15 12.74 27.33
N ALA A 86 -33.92 13.75 26.95
CA ALA A 86 -35.15 14.13 27.67
C ALA A 86 -36.22 13.03 27.65
N ASN A 87 -36.28 12.28 26.53
CA ASN A 87 -37.12 11.09 26.36
C ASN A 87 -36.52 9.81 27.01
N LYS A 88 -35.44 9.94 27.80
CA LYS A 88 -34.76 8.86 28.49
C LYS A 88 -34.20 7.78 27.54
N VAL A 89 -33.92 8.15 26.28
CA VAL A 89 -33.21 7.29 25.37
C VAL A 89 -31.74 7.17 25.83
N LYS A 90 -31.27 5.96 26.04
CA LYS A 90 -29.89 5.70 26.46
C LYS A 90 -28.98 5.82 25.23
N VAL A 91 -28.20 6.90 25.13
CA VAL A 91 -27.16 7.06 24.15
C VAL A 91 -25.82 6.75 24.82
N ALA A 92 -25.11 5.75 24.30
CA ALA A 92 -23.84 5.31 24.88
C ALA A 92 -22.65 6.08 24.25
N SER A 93 -21.72 6.50 25.08
CA SER A 93 -20.40 6.96 24.61
C SER A 93 -19.61 5.76 24.08
N THR A 94 -18.78 6.01 23.09
CA THR A 94 -17.86 5.03 22.46
C THR A 94 -16.45 5.62 22.42
N ASP A 95 -15.46 4.84 22.00
CA ASP A 95 -14.08 5.33 21.83
C ASP A 95 -13.98 6.47 20.79
N ALA A 96 -14.97 6.58 19.90
CA ALA A 96 -15.05 7.62 18.87
C ALA A 96 -15.90 8.83 19.28
N LEU A 97 -16.73 8.69 20.33
CA LEU A 97 -17.77 9.65 20.67
C LEU A 97 -17.97 9.74 22.18
N SER A 98 -17.71 10.89 22.75
CA SER A 98 -18.08 11.23 24.12
C SER A 98 -19.31 12.13 24.11
N ILE A 99 -20.21 11.95 25.08
CA ILE A 99 -21.46 12.69 25.20
C ILE A 99 -21.48 13.45 26.53
N ASP A 100 -21.70 14.76 26.48
CA ASP A 100 -22.03 15.56 27.64
C ASP A 100 -23.56 15.75 27.69
N PRO A 101 -24.28 14.97 28.51
CA PRO A 101 -25.73 15.01 28.54
C PRO A 101 -26.29 16.33 29.16
N ALA A 102 -25.50 17.00 29.98
CA ALA A 102 -25.91 18.26 30.59
C ALA A 102 -25.98 19.42 29.59
N LYS A 103 -25.06 19.37 28.59
CA LYS A 103 -24.98 20.44 27.57
C LYS A 103 -25.56 20.01 26.23
N GLY A 104 -25.87 18.71 26.03
CA GLY A 104 -26.29 18.18 24.73
C GLY A 104 -25.20 18.29 23.68
N VAL A 105 -23.95 18.13 24.10
CA VAL A 105 -22.75 18.23 23.23
C VAL A 105 -22.18 16.86 22.98
N LEU A 106 -21.83 16.60 21.72
CA LEU A 106 -21.15 15.43 21.20
C LEU A 106 -19.72 15.80 20.91
N THR A 107 -18.77 15.14 21.56
CA THR A 107 -17.34 15.30 21.31
C THR A 107 -16.86 14.13 20.44
N TYR A 108 -16.50 14.41 19.20
CA TYR A 108 -15.98 13.43 18.26
C TYR A 108 -14.48 13.31 18.39
N MET A 109 -13.99 12.07 18.48
CA MET A 109 -12.57 11.73 18.66
C MET A 109 -12.05 10.93 17.47
N ALA A 110 -10.73 10.99 17.26
CA ALA A 110 -10.05 10.23 16.24
C ALA A 110 -10.08 8.73 16.56
N THR A 111 -10.55 7.93 15.61
CA THR A 111 -10.60 6.46 15.71
C THR A 111 -9.36 5.76 15.19
N THR A 112 -8.41 6.53 14.66
CA THR A 112 -7.13 6.02 14.15
C THR A 112 -6.05 7.08 14.29
N THR A 113 -4.79 6.62 14.33
CA THR A 113 -3.63 7.51 14.23
C THR A 113 -3.32 7.77 12.77
N GLY A 114 -3.15 9.04 12.41
CA GLY A 114 -2.89 9.42 11.02
C GLY A 114 -2.83 10.93 10.82
N THR A 115 -3.03 11.35 9.58
CA THR A 115 -3.06 12.76 9.18
C THR A 115 -4.48 13.12 8.71
N VAL A 116 -5.00 14.24 9.18
CA VAL A 116 -6.29 14.79 8.72
C VAL A 116 -6.10 15.30 7.30
N THR A 117 -6.74 14.64 6.33
CA THR A 117 -6.61 15.01 4.90
C THR A 117 -7.76 15.86 4.40
N GLN A 118 -8.90 15.82 5.09
CA GLN A 118 -10.06 16.62 4.73
C GLN A 118 -10.83 17.02 5.99
N VAL A 119 -11.30 18.26 6.05
CA VAL A 119 -12.18 18.80 7.08
C VAL A 119 -13.39 19.39 6.36
N ASN A 120 -14.58 18.85 6.62
CA ASN A 120 -15.84 19.27 6.00
C ASN A 120 -16.70 20.06 6.97
N ALA A 121 -16.37 20.06 8.27
CA ALA A 121 -17.09 20.73 9.33
C ALA A 121 -16.29 21.94 9.81
N GLN A 122 -16.87 23.11 9.72
CA GLN A 122 -16.29 24.35 10.24
C GLN A 122 -17.05 24.81 11.49
N GLU A 123 -16.36 25.49 12.41
CA GLU A 123 -16.96 26.07 13.57
C GLU A 123 -18.12 27.04 13.18
N GLY A 124 -19.28 26.88 13.82
CA GLY A 124 -20.48 27.59 13.48
C GLY A 124 -21.33 26.98 12.36
N SER A 125 -20.85 25.99 11.61
CA SER A 125 -21.63 25.36 10.55
C SER A 125 -22.65 24.36 11.10
N TYR A 126 -23.78 24.22 10.40
CA TYR A 126 -24.75 23.18 10.68
C TYR A 126 -24.41 21.91 9.93
N LEU A 127 -24.50 20.79 10.62
CA LEU A 127 -24.26 19.44 10.09
C LEU A 127 -25.53 18.63 10.10
N SER A 128 -25.78 17.91 9.02
CA SER A 128 -26.82 16.88 9.00
C SER A 128 -26.29 15.58 9.63
N ALA A 129 -27.19 14.74 10.14
CA ALA A 129 -26.85 13.40 10.54
C ALA A 129 -26.19 12.64 9.38
N THR A 130 -25.21 11.79 9.67
CA THR A 130 -24.40 11.01 8.68
C THR A 130 -23.43 11.82 7.82
N GLN A 131 -23.39 13.14 7.96
CA GLN A 131 -22.44 13.96 7.22
C GLN A 131 -21.01 13.73 7.75
N PRO A 132 -20.02 13.52 6.86
CA PRO A 132 -18.63 13.38 7.28
C PRO A 132 -18.09 14.72 7.82
N LEU A 133 -17.50 14.67 9.00
CA LEU A 133 -16.85 15.81 9.69
C LEU A 133 -15.42 15.99 9.16
N ALA A 134 -14.68 14.90 9.12
CA ALA A 134 -13.30 14.87 8.66
C ALA A 134 -12.94 13.50 8.08
N VAL A 135 -11.87 13.49 7.28
CA VAL A 135 -11.24 12.27 6.79
C VAL A 135 -9.81 12.21 7.35
N ILE A 136 -9.50 11.09 7.98
CA ILE A 136 -8.16 10.79 8.51
C ILE A 136 -7.54 9.71 7.64
N THR A 137 -6.37 9.98 7.07
CA THR A 137 -5.56 9.00 6.36
C THR A 137 -4.59 8.35 7.34
N GLY A 138 -4.72 7.04 7.52
CA GLY A 138 -3.94 6.27 8.50
C GLY A 138 -2.45 6.20 8.14
N ASP A 139 -1.61 6.23 9.14
CA ASP A 139 -0.15 6.07 8.99
C ASP A 139 0.27 4.59 8.82
N MET A 140 -0.60 3.66 9.18
CA MET A 140 -0.37 2.21 9.13
C MET A 140 -1.28 1.55 8.09
N GLY A 141 -0.90 0.37 7.62
CA GLY A 141 -1.69 -0.40 6.66
C GLY A 141 -1.62 0.11 5.22
N ARG A 142 -0.56 0.86 4.88
CA ARG A 142 -0.31 1.30 3.50
C ARG A 142 -0.05 0.10 2.60
N VAL A 143 -0.63 0.14 1.42
CA VAL A 143 -0.43 -0.86 0.37
C VAL A 143 -0.11 -0.15 -0.94
N VAL A 144 0.53 -0.86 -1.86
CA VAL A 144 0.68 -0.37 -3.24
C VAL A 144 -0.36 -1.04 -4.11
N GLU A 145 -1.10 -0.24 -4.84
CA GLU A 145 -1.97 -0.72 -5.91
C GLU A 145 -1.27 -0.47 -7.24
N ALA A 146 -0.92 -1.56 -7.92
CA ALA A 146 -0.17 -1.54 -9.17
C ALA A 146 -0.99 -2.17 -10.28
N GLN A 147 -1.05 -1.51 -11.44
CA GLN A 147 -1.70 -2.01 -12.62
C GLN A 147 -0.68 -2.60 -13.59
N PHE A 148 -0.96 -3.78 -14.07
CA PHE A 148 -0.15 -4.49 -15.05
C PHE A 148 -1.02 -4.81 -16.27
N ILE A 149 -0.47 -4.63 -17.45
CA ILE A 149 -1.08 -5.10 -18.69
C ILE A 149 -0.44 -6.45 -18.98
N LEU A 150 -1.17 -7.53 -18.76
CA LEU A 150 -0.67 -8.89 -18.86
C LEU A 150 -1.36 -9.65 -20.00
N THR A 151 -0.61 -10.52 -20.64
CA THR A 151 -1.21 -11.56 -21.48
C THR A 151 -1.87 -12.63 -20.60
N PRO A 152 -2.84 -13.41 -21.11
CA PRO A 152 -3.45 -14.50 -20.34
C PRO A 152 -2.43 -15.49 -19.76
N ARG A 153 -1.34 -15.71 -20.48
CA ARG A 153 -0.25 -16.61 -20.05
C ARG A 153 0.53 -16.01 -18.86
N GLU A 154 0.88 -14.74 -18.92
CA GLU A 154 1.59 -14.04 -17.85
C GLU A 154 0.74 -13.93 -16.58
N TYR A 155 -0.57 -13.69 -16.76
CA TYR A 155 -1.49 -13.66 -15.64
C TYR A 155 -1.53 -14.99 -14.87
N ALA A 156 -1.49 -16.12 -15.56
CA ALA A 156 -1.46 -17.43 -14.94
C ALA A 156 -0.19 -17.68 -14.08
N LEU A 157 0.86 -16.88 -14.30
CA LEU A 157 2.13 -16.97 -13.56
C LEU A 157 2.21 -15.99 -12.38
N VAL A 158 1.19 -15.15 -12.17
CA VAL A 158 1.11 -14.26 -10.99
C VAL A 158 0.56 -15.05 -9.81
N GLU A 159 1.40 -15.28 -8.81
CA GLU A 159 0.99 -16.00 -7.60
C GLU A 159 0.81 -15.04 -6.41
N LYS A 160 -0.15 -15.39 -5.52
CA LYS A 160 -0.24 -14.75 -4.22
C LYS A 160 1.05 -15.03 -3.43
N GLY A 161 1.64 -13.99 -2.83
CA GLY A 161 2.91 -14.09 -2.14
C GLY A 161 4.14 -13.92 -3.06
N ALA A 162 3.95 -13.71 -4.37
CA ALA A 162 5.06 -13.41 -5.27
C ALA A 162 5.82 -12.16 -4.80
N ALA A 163 7.15 -12.22 -4.89
CA ALA A 163 8.00 -11.10 -4.50
C ALA A 163 7.89 -9.95 -5.51
N VAL A 164 7.72 -8.74 -4.99
CA VAL A 164 7.64 -7.51 -5.77
C VAL A 164 8.71 -6.56 -5.30
N THR A 165 9.44 -5.97 -6.24
CA THR A 165 10.33 -4.85 -5.95
C THR A 165 9.58 -3.56 -6.24
N LEU A 166 9.44 -2.73 -5.22
CA LEU A 166 8.82 -1.41 -5.31
C LEU A 166 9.92 -0.36 -5.32
N ARG A 167 9.91 0.52 -6.32
CA ARG A 167 10.82 1.66 -6.40
C ARG A 167 10.07 2.93 -6.11
N LEU A 168 10.48 3.61 -5.04
CA LEU A 168 9.95 4.90 -4.58
C LEU A 168 10.46 6.07 -5.46
N PRO A 169 9.87 7.28 -5.36
CA PRO A 169 10.28 8.43 -6.16
C PRO A 169 11.73 8.87 -5.98
N ASP A 170 12.36 8.55 -4.85
CA ASP A 170 13.78 8.81 -4.56
C ASP A 170 14.72 7.72 -5.07
N ASN A 171 14.22 6.78 -5.87
CA ASN A 171 14.90 5.56 -6.33
C ASN A 171 15.23 4.53 -5.24
N THR A 172 14.78 4.73 -4.00
CA THR A 172 14.89 3.70 -2.96
C THR A 172 14.05 2.48 -3.37
N SER A 173 14.64 1.29 -3.28
CA SER A 173 13.93 0.04 -3.56
C SER A 173 13.55 -0.64 -2.25
N ILE A 174 12.28 -0.98 -2.12
CA ILE A 174 11.73 -1.74 -1.00
C ILE A 174 11.09 -3.03 -1.49
N THR A 175 10.99 -4.00 -0.61
CA THR A 175 10.41 -5.31 -0.94
C THR A 175 8.96 -5.38 -0.52
N GLY A 176 8.12 -5.93 -1.37
CA GLY A 176 6.72 -6.23 -1.09
C GLY A 176 6.35 -7.64 -1.54
N VAL A 177 5.15 -8.04 -1.20
CA VAL A 177 4.55 -9.31 -1.62
C VAL A 177 3.16 -9.07 -2.19
N VAL A 178 2.80 -9.84 -3.21
CA VAL A 178 1.43 -9.83 -3.77
C VAL A 178 0.45 -10.34 -2.72
N ASP A 179 -0.48 -9.50 -2.31
CA ASP A 179 -1.57 -9.87 -1.40
C ASP A 179 -2.78 -10.38 -2.19
N SER A 180 -3.19 -9.63 -3.21
CA SER A 180 -4.31 -9.99 -4.08
C SER A 180 -4.10 -9.44 -5.49
N ALA A 181 -4.72 -10.09 -6.47
CA ALA A 181 -4.76 -9.66 -7.86
C ALA A 181 -6.19 -9.69 -8.37
N LEU A 182 -6.64 -8.61 -8.99
CA LEU A 182 -7.95 -8.46 -9.59
C LEU A 182 -7.79 -8.20 -11.08
N VAL A 183 -8.47 -8.98 -11.91
CA VAL A 183 -8.43 -8.83 -13.37
C VAL A 183 -9.66 -8.07 -13.84
N ALA A 184 -9.43 -7.07 -14.68
CA ALA A 184 -10.46 -6.38 -15.42
C ALA A 184 -10.08 -6.31 -16.89
N THR A 185 -11.05 -6.45 -17.79
CA THR A 185 -10.83 -6.26 -19.23
C THR A 185 -11.12 -4.79 -19.56
N GLN A 186 -10.10 -4.08 -20.03
CA GLN A 186 -10.22 -2.71 -20.50
C GLN A 186 -9.74 -2.63 -21.95
N GLN A 187 -10.56 -2.10 -22.84
CA GLN A 187 -10.22 -1.93 -24.27
C GLN A 187 -9.69 -3.22 -24.95
N GLY A 188 -10.21 -4.40 -24.54
CA GLY A 188 -9.78 -5.69 -25.09
C GLY A 188 -8.47 -6.24 -24.52
N GLN A 189 -7.84 -5.55 -23.57
CA GLN A 189 -6.63 -6.01 -22.86
C GLN A 189 -6.95 -6.42 -21.42
N ALA A 190 -6.27 -7.43 -20.92
CA ALA A 190 -6.37 -7.82 -19.52
C ALA A 190 -5.51 -6.85 -18.67
N VAL A 191 -6.18 -5.98 -17.93
CA VAL A 191 -5.55 -5.12 -16.92
C VAL A 191 -5.68 -5.81 -15.58
N VAL A 192 -4.55 -6.13 -14.98
CA VAL A 192 -4.48 -6.79 -13.66
C VAL A 192 -4.09 -5.75 -12.63
N THR A 193 -4.99 -5.48 -11.70
CA THR A 193 -4.71 -4.64 -10.54
C THR A 193 -4.21 -5.52 -9.41
N VAL A 194 -2.96 -5.34 -9.04
CA VAL A 194 -2.28 -6.11 -7.98
C VAL A 194 -2.15 -5.25 -6.74
N ARG A 195 -2.65 -5.75 -5.61
CA ARG A 195 -2.43 -5.16 -4.31
C ARG A 195 -1.18 -5.78 -3.68
N ILE A 196 -0.24 -4.93 -3.31
CA ILE A 196 1.07 -5.32 -2.81
C ILE A 196 1.21 -4.81 -1.38
N ALA A 197 1.45 -5.73 -0.45
CA ALA A 197 1.74 -5.41 0.93
C ALA A 197 3.26 -5.34 1.16
N SER A 198 3.72 -4.33 1.91
CA SER A 198 5.12 -4.20 2.32
C SER A 198 5.19 -3.66 3.75
N ALA A 199 5.92 -4.37 4.60
CA ALA A 199 6.17 -3.91 5.97
C ALA A 199 7.01 -2.62 5.99
N GLU A 200 7.88 -2.45 5.00
CA GLU A 200 8.77 -1.29 4.89
C GLU A 200 8.02 0.01 4.60
N LEU A 201 6.84 -0.05 3.94
CA LEU A 201 5.99 1.13 3.69
C LEU A 201 5.49 1.80 4.97
N ASN A 202 5.40 1.06 6.07
CA ASN A 202 4.96 1.56 7.37
C ASN A 202 6.13 2.11 8.21
N ASN A 203 7.36 2.13 7.66
CA ASN A 203 8.51 2.68 8.34
C ASN A 203 8.41 4.21 8.41
N ARG A 204 8.60 4.77 9.60
CA ARG A 204 8.51 6.22 9.87
C ARG A 204 9.47 7.07 9.03
N ASN A 205 10.60 6.49 8.64
CA ASN A 205 11.62 7.20 7.83
C ASN A 205 11.15 7.47 6.39
N LEU A 206 10.13 6.73 5.90
CA LEU A 206 9.57 6.86 4.56
C LEU A 206 8.29 7.72 4.52
N ASN A 207 7.87 8.32 5.64
CA ASN A 207 6.57 8.99 5.74
C ASN A 207 6.32 10.08 4.67
N LEU A 208 7.35 10.81 4.25
CA LEU A 208 7.21 11.82 3.19
C LEU A 208 7.14 11.22 1.79
N LEU A 209 7.82 10.10 1.57
CA LEU A 209 7.90 9.42 0.28
C LEU A 209 6.79 8.39 0.07
N ALA A 210 6.27 7.85 1.18
CA ALA A 210 5.20 6.85 1.19
C ALA A 210 3.84 7.46 1.56
N THR A 211 3.55 8.67 1.07
CA THR A 211 2.25 9.32 1.26
C THR A 211 1.19 8.69 0.37
N ASP A 212 -0.08 8.82 0.79
CA ASP A 212 -1.22 8.41 -0.01
C ASP A 212 -1.23 9.13 -1.36
N GLY A 213 -1.40 8.36 -2.44
CA GLY A 213 -1.32 8.86 -3.82
C GLY A 213 0.09 9.00 -4.39
N ALA A 214 1.16 8.74 -3.63
CA ALA A 214 2.52 8.83 -4.16
C ALA A 214 2.73 7.80 -5.28
N PRO A 215 3.29 8.23 -6.45
CA PRO A 215 3.58 7.32 -7.55
C PRO A 215 4.80 6.44 -7.20
N VAL A 216 4.71 5.17 -7.52
CA VAL A 216 5.80 4.21 -7.38
C VAL A 216 5.91 3.36 -8.64
N SER A 217 7.01 2.63 -8.78
CA SER A 217 7.15 1.64 -9.83
C SER A 217 7.22 0.25 -9.20
N ALA A 218 6.39 -0.67 -9.65
CA ALA A 218 6.34 -2.03 -9.14
C ALA A 218 6.86 -3.00 -10.20
N VAL A 219 7.81 -3.85 -9.81
CA VAL A 219 8.34 -4.94 -10.65
C VAL A 219 8.00 -6.25 -9.98
N VAL A 220 7.07 -6.99 -10.58
CA VAL A 220 6.67 -8.32 -10.12
C VAL A 220 7.56 -9.37 -10.76
N ARG A 221 8.02 -10.31 -9.97
CA ARG A 221 8.69 -11.49 -10.46
C ARG A 221 7.64 -12.59 -10.65
N LEU A 222 7.49 -13.01 -11.91
CA LEU A 222 6.64 -14.15 -12.26
C LEU A 222 7.30 -15.47 -11.86
N ARG A 223 6.46 -16.50 -11.66
CA ARG A 223 6.91 -17.86 -11.48
C ARG A 223 7.66 -18.33 -12.72
N ASP A 224 8.84 -18.91 -12.50
CA ASP A 224 9.64 -19.51 -13.56
C ASP A 224 9.24 -20.99 -13.70
N GLU A 225 8.58 -21.35 -14.81
CA GLU A 225 8.23 -22.74 -15.15
C GLU A 225 9.21 -23.34 -16.16
N GLY A 226 10.32 -22.63 -16.47
CA GLY A 226 11.30 -23.05 -17.45
C GLY A 226 12.19 -24.21 -16.96
N PHE A 227 12.76 -24.98 -17.90
CA PHE A 227 13.73 -26.02 -17.65
C PHE A 227 14.95 -25.55 -16.82
N LEU A 228 15.26 -24.26 -16.84
CA LEU A 228 16.35 -23.62 -16.10
C LEU A 228 15.96 -23.10 -14.71
N ALA A 229 14.71 -23.26 -14.26
CA ALA A 229 14.25 -22.75 -12.97
C ALA A 229 15.08 -23.30 -11.80
N GLY A 230 15.33 -24.61 -11.76
CA GLY A 230 16.14 -25.24 -10.72
C GLY A 230 17.60 -24.79 -10.69
N PRO A 231 18.35 -24.83 -11.83
CA PRO A 231 19.73 -24.35 -11.90
C PRO A 231 19.89 -22.86 -11.54
N THR A 232 18.94 -21.98 -11.93
CA THR A 232 19.02 -20.55 -11.61
C THR A 232 18.82 -20.28 -10.12
N ASP A 233 17.96 -21.02 -9.44
CA ASP A 233 17.74 -20.90 -8.00
C ASP A 233 18.92 -21.42 -7.19
N ALA A 234 19.54 -22.52 -7.62
CA ALA A 234 20.78 -23.03 -7.03
C ALA A 234 21.93 -22.03 -7.15
N LEU A 235 22.08 -21.38 -8.31
CA LEU A 235 23.11 -20.35 -8.54
C LEU A 235 22.88 -19.12 -7.64
N ARG A 236 21.63 -18.67 -7.48
CA ARG A 236 21.28 -17.56 -6.58
C ARG A 236 21.59 -17.88 -5.12
N ALA A 237 21.26 -19.10 -4.68
CA ALA A 237 21.57 -19.56 -3.33
C ALA A 237 23.08 -19.54 -3.07
N LEU A 238 23.87 -19.90 -4.07
CA LEU A 238 25.32 -19.92 -4.01
C LEU A 238 25.91 -18.49 -4.00
N LEU A 239 25.41 -17.57 -4.87
CA LEU A 239 25.83 -16.16 -4.90
C LEU A 239 25.53 -15.44 -3.59
N ARG A 240 24.34 -15.66 -3.02
CA ARG A 240 23.97 -15.11 -1.70
C ARG A 240 24.87 -15.63 -0.58
N LYS A 241 25.36 -16.88 -0.69
CA LYS A 241 26.26 -17.49 0.31
C LYS A 241 27.68 -16.91 0.22
N VAL A 242 28.08 -16.40 -0.95
CA VAL A 242 29.39 -15.77 -1.23
C VAL A 242 29.36 -14.25 -1.02
N GLY A 243 28.19 -13.66 -0.70
CA GLY A 243 28.07 -12.23 -0.39
C GLY A 243 27.95 -11.32 -1.62
N LEU A 244 27.53 -11.86 -2.75
CA LEU A 244 27.24 -11.14 -3.99
C LEU A 244 25.72 -11.09 -4.25
#